data_6363ea245d006d4565ad0ce4c30dfabb
#
_entry.id   6363ea245d006d4565ad0ce4c30dfabb
#
_cell.length_a   1.000
_cell.length_b   1.000
_cell.length_c   1.000
_cell.angle_alpha   90.00
_cell.angle_beta   90.00
_cell.angle_gamma   90.00
#
_symmetry.space_group_name_H-M   'P 1'
#
loop_
_entity.id
_entity.type
_entity.pdbx_description
1 polymer ?
#
loop_
_entity_poly.entity_id
_entity_poly.type
_entity_poly.pdbx_seq_one_letter_code
_entity_poly.pdbx_strand_id
1 'polypeptide(L)'
;MTTAAAPAKTTELRLFPVSIESFDARLLEMDLYLKPAPDAPAVLYRTTGIEFTLQDRQRLMEQHIEFLYIPMSQHKAYRRLLSDRVEETFHDPHLQRVERARLIRASCKRMIEDVLIFPNQPEPIAMIADMSRKFATWATEDPQQFSYLLDMSGHDYYTTLHMVSVGVGCGLLVNELRPGDEELRTALVEGGMLHDLGKRGIPAELLNKEGKLAPDEWQTIRRHPLIGADELRNNPAVPAFVIEMVRDHHERPDGTGYPEGLRDARVSFAARICAV
;
A
#
# COMPACT_ATOMS: atom_id res chain seq x y z
N MET A 1 -7.80 30.28 49.47
CA MET A 1 -7.22 30.37 48.13
C MET A 1 -7.45 29.02 47.44
N THR A 2 -8.49 29.00 46.62
CA THR A 2 -8.93 27.78 45.93
C THR A 2 -8.26 27.78 44.56
N THR A 3 -7.29 26.87 44.36
CA THR A 3 -6.63 26.67 43.08
C THR A 3 -7.62 26.00 42.11
N ALA A 4 -8.08 26.76 41.13
CA ALA A 4 -8.85 26.22 40.03
C ALA A 4 -7.98 25.25 39.20
N ALA A 5 -8.38 23.98 39.12
CA ALA A 5 -7.75 23.03 38.23
C ALA A 5 -7.96 23.48 36.77
N ALA A 6 -6.87 23.51 36.00
CA ALA A 6 -6.92 23.75 34.57
C ALA A 6 -7.81 22.73 33.88
N PRO A 7 -8.63 23.11 32.88
CA PRO A 7 -9.48 22.17 32.18
C PRO A 7 -8.58 21.13 31.45
N ALA A 8 -8.86 19.86 31.67
CA ALA A 8 -8.24 18.79 30.93
C ALA A 8 -8.41 19.05 29.42
N LYS A 9 -7.30 19.09 28.69
CA LYS A 9 -7.33 19.17 27.22
C LYS A 9 -8.14 17.97 26.72
N THR A 10 -9.34 18.22 26.24
CA THR A 10 -10.12 17.23 25.49
C THR A 10 -9.29 16.92 24.24
N THR A 11 -8.61 15.80 24.27
CA THR A 11 -7.86 15.30 23.09
C THR A 11 -8.93 15.00 22.04
N GLU A 12 -9.01 15.81 21.03
CA GLU A 12 -9.94 15.61 19.92
C GLU A 12 -9.70 14.22 19.34
N LEU A 13 -10.73 13.39 19.31
CA LEU A 13 -10.63 12.01 18.87
C LEU A 13 -10.34 12.01 17.36
N ARG A 14 -9.07 11.83 17.01
CA ARG A 14 -8.64 11.72 15.61
C ARG A 14 -8.99 10.31 15.11
N LEU A 15 -9.80 10.27 14.07
CA LEU A 15 -10.31 9.04 13.47
C LEU A 15 -9.71 8.80 12.09
N PHE A 16 -9.49 7.54 11.77
CA PHE A 16 -8.99 7.05 10.50
C PHE A 16 -10.04 6.18 9.79
N PRO A 17 -10.36 6.43 8.51
CA PRO A 17 -11.32 5.62 7.76
C PRO A 17 -10.74 4.25 7.40
N VAL A 18 -11.50 3.20 7.61
CA VAL A 18 -11.17 1.82 7.24
C VAL A 18 -12.33 1.23 6.45
N SER A 19 -12.03 0.52 5.36
CA SER A 19 -13.08 -0.13 4.57
C SER A 19 -13.72 -1.27 5.34
N ILE A 20 -15.03 -1.40 5.30
CA ILE A 20 -15.74 -2.50 5.91
C ILE A 20 -15.37 -3.85 5.29
N GLU A 21 -14.91 -3.87 4.04
CA GLU A 21 -14.41 -5.07 3.37
C GLU A 21 -13.12 -5.61 3.99
N SER A 22 -12.39 -4.78 4.75
CA SER A 22 -11.19 -5.19 5.48
C SER A 22 -11.49 -6.07 6.69
N PHE A 23 -12.76 -6.12 7.13
CA PHE A 23 -13.15 -6.90 8.30
C PHE A 23 -13.81 -8.22 7.90
N ASP A 24 -13.44 -9.27 8.58
CA ASP A 24 -14.09 -10.56 8.59
C ASP A 24 -14.68 -10.83 10.00
N ALA A 25 -15.30 -11.99 10.17
CA ALA A 25 -15.89 -12.38 11.47
C ALA A 25 -14.78 -12.71 12.46
N ARG A 26 -14.35 -11.72 13.26
CA ARG A 26 -13.35 -11.89 14.30
C ARG A 26 -13.50 -10.88 15.44
N LEU A 27 -12.88 -11.21 16.55
CA LEU A 27 -12.72 -10.28 17.66
C LEU A 27 -11.72 -9.19 17.26
N LEU A 28 -12.17 -7.93 17.26
CA LEU A 28 -11.33 -6.81 16.88
C LEU A 28 -10.65 -6.18 18.09
N GLU A 29 -9.37 -5.84 17.95
CA GLU A 29 -8.59 -5.11 18.95
C GLU A 29 -8.73 -3.58 18.80
N MET A 30 -9.85 -3.12 18.22
CA MET A 30 -10.08 -1.71 17.94
C MET A 30 -11.55 -1.33 18.11
N ASP A 31 -11.76 -0.07 18.47
CA ASP A 31 -13.09 0.55 18.50
C ASP A 31 -13.50 0.96 17.10
N LEU A 32 -14.74 0.69 16.74
CA LEU A 32 -15.31 1.09 15.46
C LEU A 32 -16.29 2.23 15.65
N TYR A 33 -16.15 3.27 14.82
CA TYR A 33 -17.05 4.40 14.79
C TYR A 33 -17.74 4.49 13.43
N LEU A 34 -18.94 5.02 13.44
CA LEU A 34 -19.74 5.30 12.25
C LEU A 34 -19.92 6.82 12.10
N LYS A 35 -19.81 7.32 10.87
CA LYS A 35 -20.24 8.68 10.52
C LYS A 35 -21.45 8.58 9.62
N PRO A 36 -22.61 9.11 10.05
CA PRO A 36 -23.83 9.13 9.21
C PRO A 36 -23.69 9.97 7.93
N ALA A 37 -22.79 10.95 7.93
CA ALA A 37 -22.39 11.76 6.78
C ALA A 37 -20.91 12.17 6.96
N PRO A 38 -20.20 12.61 5.90
CA PRO A 38 -18.78 12.98 5.98
C PRO A 38 -18.44 13.98 7.07
N ASP A 39 -19.30 14.99 7.24
CA ASP A 39 -19.12 16.07 8.23
C ASP A 39 -19.88 15.85 9.55
N ALA A 40 -20.57 14.72 9.69
CA ALA A 40 -21.30 14.39 10.90
C ALA A 40 -20.36 13.93 12.01
N PRO A 41 -20.70 14.16 13.29
CA PRO A 41 -19.97 13.61 14.40
C PRO A 41 -19.97 12.08 14.34
N ALA A 42 -18.81 11.49 14.62
CA ALA A 42 -18.65 10.06 14.67
C ALA A 42 -19.33 9.48 15.90
N VAL A 43 -20.06 8.41 15.74
CA VAL A 43 -20.75 7.68 16.82
C VAL A 43 -20.06 6.33 17.02
N LEU A 44 -19.81 5.96 18.25
CA LEU A 44 -19.27 4.65 18.57
C LEU A 44 -20.25 3.57 18.10
N TYR A 45 -19.79 2.73 17.18
CA TYR A 45 -20.56 1.61 16.65
C TYR A 45 -20.30 0.33 17.43
N ARG A 46 -19.02 0.07 17.77
CA ARG A 46 -18.60 -1.12 18.49
C ARG A 46 -17.30 -0.88 19.25
N THR A 47 -17.22 -1.38 20.47
CA THR A 47 -15.99 -1.29 21.28
C THR A 47 -15.05 -2.47 21.01
N THR A 48 -13.77 -2.27 21.30
CA THR A 48 -12.76 -3.32 21.40
C THR A 48 -13.29 -4.52 22.20
N GLY A 49 -12.96 -5.73 21.77
CA GLY A 49 -13.32 -6.96 22.45
C GLY A 49 -14.71 -7.49 22.14
N ILE A 50 -15.47 -6.84 21.25
CA ILE A 50 -16.74 -7.35 20.71
C ILE A 50 -16.52 -7.86 19.29
N GLU A 51 -16.99 -9.08 19.02
CA GLU A 51 -16.87 -9.68 17.69
C GLU A 51 -17.61 -8.86 16.64
N PHE A 52 -16.91 -8.56 15.54
CA PHE A 52 -17.52 -8.03 14.32
C PHE A 52 -17.91 -9.22 13.45
N THR A 53 -19.21 -9.36 13.16
CA THR A 53 -19.74 -10.53 12.46
C THR A 53 -19.92 -10.28 10.95
N LEU A 54 -20.04 -11.37 10.18
CA LEU A 54 -20.40 -11.25 8.74
C LEU A 54 -21.78 -10.62 8.56
N GLN A 55 -22.71 -10.81 9.49
CA GLN A 55 -24.01 -10.15 9.47
C GLN A 55 -23.92 -8.65 9.71
N ASP A 56 -23.00 -8.20 10.58
CA ASP A 56 -22.73 -6.78 10.77
C ASP A 56 -22.22 -6.15 9.47
N ARG A 57 -21.25 -6.82 8.82
CA ARG A 57 -20.74 -6.37 7.52
C ARG A 57 -21.83 -6.27 6.47
N GLN A 58 -22.63 -7.32 6.30
CA GLN A 58 -23.70 -7.36 5.32
C GLN A 58 -24.72 -6.25 5.56
N ARG A 59 -25.14 -6.06 6.81
CA ARG A 59 -26.09 -5.00 7.20
C ARG A 59 -25.54 -3.59 6.87
N LEU A 60 -24.26 -3.35 7.12
CA LEU A 60 -23.62 -2.07 6.82
C LEU A 60 -23.54 -1.85 5.30
N MET A 61 -23.22 -2.89 4.52
CA MET A 61 -23.19 -2.82 3.05
C MET A 61 -24.59 -2.54 2.47
N GLU A 62 -25.63 -3.17 3.00
CA GLU A 62 -27.04 -2.91 2.61
C GLU A 62 -27.47 -1.46 2.90
N GLN A 63 -26.84 -0.83 3.90
CA GLN A 63 -27.02 0.58 4.23
C GLN A 63 -26.11 1.51 3.43
N HIS A 64 -25.39 1.01 2.41
CA HIS A 64 -24.43 1.75 1.60
C HIS A 64 -23.28 2.39 2.39
N ILE A 65 -22.91 1.78 3.52
CA ILE A 65 -21.77 2.20 4.32
C ILE A 65 -20.53 1.47 3.80
N GLU A 66 -19.58 2.21 3.29
CA GLU A 66 -18.33 1.67 2.75
C GLU A 66 -17.18 1.75 3.77
N PHE A 67 -17.27 2.70 4.70
CA PHE A 67 -16.20 2.96 5.66
C PHE A 67 -16.73 2.98 7.10
N LEU A 68 -15.95 2.37 7.97
CA LEU A 68 -15.97 2.62 9.41
C LEU A 68 -14.75 3.46 9.77
N TYR A 69 -14.72 3.95 11.00
CA TYR A 69 -13.61 4.78 11.47
C TYR A 69 -13.03 4.19 12.75
N ILE A 70 -11.71 4.20 12.86
CA ILE A 70 -10.99 3.75 14.06
C ILE A 70 -10.20 4.92 14.67
N PRO A 71 -9.96 4.93 15.98
CA PRO A 71 -9.03 5.88 16.59
C PRO A 71 -7.63 5.74 15.99
N MET A 72 -6.97 6.87 15.68
CA MET A 72 -5.57 6.87 15.21
C MET A 72 -4.63 6.11 16.15
N SER A 73 -4.90 6.12 17.46
CA SER A 73 -4.12 5.36 18.44
C SER A 73 -4.21 3.84 18.27
N GLN A 74 -5.27 3.35 17.59
CA GLN A 74 -5.50 1.92 17.33
C GLN A 74 -5.13 1.50 15.89
N HIS A 75 -4.61 2.42 15.08
CA HIS A 75 -4.26 2.15 13.69
C HIS A 75 -3.20 1.03 13.55
N LYS A 76 -2.30 0.89 14.55
CA LYS A 76 -1.33 -0.23 14.59
C LYS A 76 -2.02 -1.60 14.69
N ALA A 77 -3.09 -1.72 15.47
CA ALA A 77 -3.85 -2.97 15.59
C ALA A 77 -4.54 -3.31 14.25
N TYR A 78 -5.11 -2.32 13.57
CA TYR A 78 -5.70 -2.49 12.24
C TYR A 78 -4.67 -2.98 11.20
N ARG A 79 -3.48 -2.41 11.19
CA ARG A 79 -2.40 -2.85 10.28
C ARG A 79 -2.01 -4.29 10.52
N ARG A 80 -1.86 -4.69 11.81
CA ARG A 80 -1.58 -6.08 12.15
C ARG A 80 -2.68 -7.01 11.62
N LEU A 81 -3.95 -6.64 11.83
CA LEU A 81 -5.08 -7.38 11.29
C LEU A 81 -4.96 -7.61 9.78
N LEU A 82 -4.61 -6.57 9.01
CA LEU A 82 -4.43 -6.70 7.56
C LEU A 82 -3.27 -7.64 7.20
N SER A 83 -2.13 -7.52 7.88
CA SER A 83 -0.95 -8.37 7.65
C SER A 83 -1.23 -9.84 7.96
N ASP A 84 -1.88 -10.12 9.09
CA ASP A 84 -2.23 -11.48 9.52
C ASP A 84 -3.24 -12.09 8.53
N ARG A 85 -4.23 -11.31 8.10
CA ARG A 85 -5.23 -11.74 7.12
C ARG A 85 -4.60 -12.12 5.78
N VAL A 86 -3.63 -11.38 5.31
CA VAL A 86 -2.94 -11.69 4.05
C VAL A 86 -2.21 -13.02 4.15
N GLU A 87 -1.51 -13.28 5.27
CA GLU A 87 -0.81 -14.54 5.53
C GLU A 87 -1.77 -15.72 5.60
N GLU A 88 -2.83 -15.60 6.43
CA GLU A 88 -3.88 -16.61 6.55
C GLU A 88 -4.51 -16.94 5.19
N THR A 89 -4.84 -15.89 4.41
CA THR A 89 -5.47 -16.03 3.08
C THR A 89 -4.59 -16.75 2.08
N PHE A 90 -3.28 -16.47 2.07
CA PHE A 90 -2.37 -17.12 1.12
C PHE A 90 -2.31 -18.62 1.34
N HIS A 91 -2.32 -19.07 2.59
CA HIS A 91 -2.20 -20.46 2.96
C HIS A 91 -3.54 -21.18 3.17
N ASP A 92 -4.69 -20.52 2.96
CA ASP A 92 -6.01 -21.14 3.16
C ASP A 92 -6.30 -22.19 2.06
N PRO A 93 -6.35 -23.50 2.41
CA PRO A 93 -6.60 -24.56 1.44
C PRO A 93 -8.07 -24.61 0.97
N HIS A 94 -8.99 -23.95 1.67
CA HIS A 94 -10.41 -23.95 1.37
C HIS A 94 -10.81 -22.89 0.33
N LEU A 95 -9.96 -21.87 0.13
CA LEU A 95 -10.16 -20.84 -0.87
C LEU A 95 -9.58 -21.26 -2.23
N GLN A 96 -10.29 -20.95 -3.29
CA GLN A 96 -9.75 -21.08 -4.64
C GLN A 96 -8.62 -20.05 -4.87
N ARG A 97 -7.66 -20.39 -5.73
CA ARG A 97 -6.48 -19.53 -6.01
C ARG A 97 -6.86 -18.11 -6.43
N VAL A 98 -7.85 -17.98 -7.29
CA VAL A 98 -8.35 -16.67 -7.76
C VAL A 98 -8.94 -15.86 -6.60
N GLU A 99 -9.70 -16.49 -5.72
CA GLU A 99 -10.29 -15.81 -4.56
C GLU A 99 -9.23 -15.40 -3.55
N ARG A 100 -8.24 -16.25 -3.27
CA ARG A 100 -7.08 -15.88 -2.46
C ARG A 100 -6.35 -14.65 -3.02
N ALA A 101 -6.08 -14.65 -4.33
CA ALA A 101 -5.43 -13.53 -4.99
C ALA A 101 -6.23 -12.22 -4.85
N ARG A 102 -7.56 -12.30 -5.01
CA ARG A 102 -8.47 -11.14 -4.83
C ARG A 102 -8.36 -10.55 -3.43
N LEU A 103 -8.46 -11.38 -2.39
CA LEU A 103 -8.43 -10.94 -0.99
C LEU A 103 -7.06 -10.37 -0.59
N ILE A 104 -5.97 -11.00 -1.03
CA ILE A 104 -4.61 -10.52 -0.81
C ILE A 104 -4.42 -9.15 -1.46
N ARG A 105 -4.80 -8.99 -2.74
CA ARG A 105 -4.68 -7.71 -3.45
C ARG A 105 -5.48 -6.59 -2.78
N ALA A 106 -6.71 -6.88 -2.32
CA ALA A 106 -7.51 -5.91 -1.59
C ALA A 106 -6.82 -5.43 -0.30
N SER A 107 -6.20 -6.35 0.43
CA SER A 107 -5.44 -6.01 1.65
C SER A 107 -4.17 -5.22 1.34
N CYS A 108 -3.40 -5.61 0.34
CA CYS A 108 -2.21 -4.88 -0.11
C CYS A 108 -2.54 -3.49 -0.61
N LYS A 109 -3.63 -3.33 -1.37
CA LYS A 109 -4.13 -2.03 -1.78
C LYS A 109 -4.29 -1.09 -0.58
N ARG A 110 -4.92 -1.59 0.49
CA ARG A 110 -5.12 -0.81 1.72
C ARG A 110 -3.80 -0.44 2.39
N MET A 111 -2.83 -1.34 2.44
CA MET A 111 -1.52 -1.05 3.02
C MET A 111 -0.80 0.07 2.25
N ILE A 112 -0.87 0.05 0.92
CA ILE A 112 -0.27 1.09 0.07
C ILE A 112 -1.03 2.42 0.24
N GLU A 113 -2.36 2.40 0.31
CA GLU A 113 -3.16 3.60 0.59
C GLU A 113 -2.75 4.25 1.92
N ASP A 114 -2.44 3.45 2.95
CA ASP A 114 -1.94 3.95 4.23
C ASP A 114 -0.59 4.69 4.08
N VAL A 115 0.32 4.16 3.26
CA VAL A 115 1.60 4.84 2.97
C VAL A 115 1.36 6.17 2.26
N LEU A 116 0.41 6.21 1.32
CA LEU A 116 0.07 7.43 0.59
C LEU A 116 -0.57 8.50 1.49
N ILE A 117 -1.38 8.09 2.47
CA ILE A 117 -2.06 9.01 3.40
C ILE A 117 -1.13 9.49 4.52
N PHE A 118 -0.22 8.65 5.00
CA PHE A 118 0.67 8.92 6.14
C PHE A 118 2.16 8.84 5.77
N PRO A 119 2.64 9.71 4.89
CA PRO A 119 3.98 9.61 4.30
C PRO A 119 5.14 9.75 5.29
N ASN A 120 4.91 10.52 6.36
CA ASN A 120 5.92 10.85 7.36
C ASN A 120 5.90 9.88 8.56
N GLN A 121 5.08 8.83 8.49
CA GLN A 121 5.05 7.80 9.52
C GLN A 121 5.87 6.58 9.07
N PRO A 122 6.82 6.11 9.88
CA PRO A 122 7.65 4.96 9.51
C PRO A 122 6.87 3.64 9.48
N GLU A 123 5.76 3.53 10.21
CA GLU A 123 5.02 2.29 10.37
C GLU A 123 4.34 1.79 9.09
N PRO A 124 3.70 2.63 8.23
CA PRO A 124 3.14 2.15 6.97
C PRO A 124 4.21 1.57 6.04
N ILE A 125 5.38 2.21 5.95
CA ILE A 125 6.49 1.72 5.14
C ILE A 125 7.03 0.41 5.70
N ALA A 126 7.16 0.28 7.02
CA ALA A 126 7.56 -0.97 7.66
C ALA A 126 6.59 -2.13 7.35
N MET A 127 5.30 -1.85 7.15
CA MET A 127 4.33 -2.86 6.70
C MET A 127 4.57 -3.29 5.25
N ILE A 128 4.90 -2.36 4.36
CA ILE A 128 5.27 -2.73 2.99
C ILE A 128 6.52 -3.61 3.00
N ALA A 129 7.53 -3.28 3.79
CA ALA A 129 8.72 -4.11 3.95
C ALA A 129 8.39 -5.52 4.48
N ASP A 130 7.47 -5.65 5.45
CA ASP A 130 7.01 -6.95 5.94
C ASP A 130 6.26 -7.73 4.86
N MET A 131 5.36 -7.08 4.14
CA MET A 131 4.64 -7.68 3.02
C MET A 131 5.58 -8.13 1.91
N SER A 132 6.62 -7.34 1.62
CA SER A 132 7.62 -7.67 0.60
C SER A 132 8.40 -8.95 0.95
N ARG A 133 8.73 -9.16 2.23
CA ARG A 133 9.33 -10.42 2.69
C ARG A 133 8.40 -11.61 2.47
N LYS A 134 7.11 -11.48 2.82
CA LYS A 134 6.12 -12.54 2.58
C LYS A 134 6.01 -12.83 1.08
N PHE A 135 5.91 -11.83 0.24
CA PHE A 135 5.83 -11.99 -1.21
C PHE A 135 7.10 -12.63 -1.79
N ALA A 136 8.27 -12.25 -1.29
CA ALA A 136 9.53 -12.89 -1.69
C ALA A 136 9.57 -14.39 -1.34
N THR A 137 9.02 -14.78 -0.19
CA THR A 137 8.87 -16.17 0.22
C THR A 137 7.84 -16.91 -0.66
N TRP A 138 6.65 -16.33 -0.84
CA TRP A 138 5.57 -16.95 -1.62
C TRP A 138 5.89 -17.13 -3.10
N ALA A 139 6.72 -16.24 -3.67
CA ALA A 139 7.21 -16.39 -5.05
C ALA A 139 8.01 -17.67 -5.26
N THR A 140 8.57 -18.26 -4.19
CA THR A 140 9.31 -19.55 -4.23
C THR A 140 8.49 -20.73 -3.74
N GLU A 141 7.61 -20.52 -2.76
CA GLU A 141 6.79 -21.58 -2.17
C GLU A 141 5.69 -22.06 -3.13
N ASP A 142 4.94 -21.14 -3.71
CA ASP A 142 3.90 -21.43 -4.70
C ASP A 142 3.91 -20.35 -5.81
N PRO A 143 4.87 -20.40 -6.75
CA PRO A 143 4.97 -19.42 -7.85
C PRO A 143 3.69 -19.32 -8.67
N GLN A 144 2.96 -20.41 -8.82
CA GLN A 144 1.70 -20.43 -9.54
C GLN A 144 0.62 -19.67 -8.79
N GLN A 145 0.46 -19.88 -7.48
CA GLN A 145 -0.46 -19.09 -6.65
C GLN A 145 -0.07 -17.61 -6.65
N PHE A 146 1.23 -17.33 -6.56
CA PHE A 146 1.75 -15.96 -6.55
C PHE A 146 1.48 -15.23 -7.87
N SER A 147 1.58 -15.92 -9.02
CA SER A 147 1.28 -15.34 -10.34
C SER A 147 -0.18 -14.91 -10.49
N TYR A 148 -1.13 -15.56 -9.82
CA TYR A 148 -2.53 -15.11 -9.83
C TYR A 148 -2.73 -13.68 -9.26
N LEU A 149 -1.76 -13.20 -8.48
CA LEU A 149 -1.78 -11.79 -8.04
C LEU A 149 -1.57 -10.81 -9.20
N LEU A 150 -1.00 -11.24 -10.33
CA LEU A 150 -0.88 -10.43 -11.56
C LEU A 150 -2.15 -10.47 -12.41
N ASP A 151 -2.77 -11.63 -12.55
CA ASP A 151 -3.86 -11.87 -13.52
C ASP A 151 -5.09 -11.01 -13.31
N MET A 152 -5.25 -10.42 -12.13
CA MET A 152 -6.36 -9.54 -11.79
C MET A 152 -6.08 -8.06 -12.07
N SER A 153 -4.96 -7.72 -12.69
CA SER A 153 -4.63 -6.35 -13.07
C SER A 153 -5.52 -5.90 -14.23
N GLY A 154 -6.69 -5.35 -13.92
CA GLY A 154 -7.45 -4.54 -14.86
C GLY A 154 -6.64 -3.31 -15.29
N HIS A 155 -7.09 -2.60 -16.33
CA HIS A 155 -6.43 -1.44 -16.95
C HIS A 155 -6.33 -0.18 -16.04
N ASP A 156 -6.19 -0.38 -14.75
CA ASP A 156 -6.23 0.68 -13.75
C ASP A 156 -4.81 1.16 -13.46
N TYR A 157 -4.23 1.91 -14.41
CA TYR A 157 -2.84 2.40 -14.42
C TYR A 157 -2.50 3.38 -13.29
N TYR A 158 -3.50 3.87 -12.55
CA TYR A 158 -3.32 4.94 -11.56
C TYR A 158 -3.61 4.51 -10.12
N THR A 159 -3.76 3.23 -9.89
CA THR A 159 -4.16 2.75 -8.57
C THR A 159 -3.03 2.07 -7.82
N THR A 160 -3.19 2.04 -6.52
CA THR A 160 -2.39 1.23 -5.60
C THR A 160 -2.30 -0.25 -6.02
N LEU A 161 -3.28 -0.75 -6.79
CA LEU A 161 -3.24 -2.10 -7.37
C LEU A 161 -2.13 -2.26 -8.41
N HIS A 162 -1.82 -1.22 -9.20
CA HIS A 162 -0.66 -1.22 -10.10
C HIS A 162 0.65 -1.41 -9.30
N MET A 163 0.82 -0.69 -8.20
CA MET A 163 2.00 -0.82 -7.34
C MET A 163 2.14 -2.25 -6.78
N VAL A 164 1.04 -2.88 -6.37
CA VAL A 164 1.05 -4.30 -5.98
C VAL A 164 1.49 -5.19 -7.14
N SER A 165 0.93 -5.00 -8.34
CA SER A 165 1.25 -5.81 -9.52
C SER A 165 2.73 -5.69 -9.91
N VAL A 166 3.29 -4.47 -9.89
CA VAL A 166 4.72 -4.26 -10.17
C VAL A 166 5.57 -4.96 -9.12
N GLY A 167 5.23 -4.87 -7.83
CA GLY A 167 5.93 -5.61 -6.77
C GLY A 167 5.91 -7.13 -6.99
N VAL A 168 4.75 -7.69 -7.35
CA VAL A 168 4.61 -9.12 -7.69
C VAL A 168 5.46 -9.48 -8.91
N GLY A 169 5.39 -8.68 -9.97
CA GLY A 169 6.17 -8.89 -11.19
C GLY A 169 7.66 -8.89 -10.93
N CYS A 170 8.15 -7.93 -10.14
CA CYS A 170 9.54 -7.87 -9.69
C CYS A 170 9.95 -9.15 -8.95
N GLY A 171 9.11 -9.62 -8.02
CA GLY A 171 9.36 -10.85 -7.27
C GLY A 171 9.51 -12.08 -8.16
N LEU A 172 8.61 -12.26 -9.13
CA LEU A 172 8.66 -13.37 -10.10
C LEU A 172 9.88 -13.28 -11.01
N LEU A 173 10.16 -12.10 -11.58
CA LEU A 173 11.32 -11.92 -12.47
C LEU A 173 12.64 -12.20 -11.76
N VAL A 174 12.80 -11.74 -10.53
CA VAL A 174 14.02 -12.00 -9.75
C VAL A 174 14.13 -13.47 -9.39
N ASN A 175 13.03 -14.14 -9.07
CA ASN A 175 13.04 -15.57 -8.80
C ASN A 175 13.60 -16.38 -9.98
N GLU A 176 13.28 -15.98 -11.21
CA GLU A 176 13.78 -16.61 -12.44
C GLU A 176 15.24 -16.20 -12.76
N LEU A 177 15.56 -14.92 -12.62
CA LEU A 177 16.87 -14.37 -13.06
C LEU A 177 17.97 -14.56 -12.03
N ARG A 178 17.63 -14.62 -10.75
CA ARG A 178 18.54 -14.73 -9.58
C ARG A 178 17.97 -15.69 -8.55
N PRO A 179 17.80 -16.97 -8.88
CA PRO A 179 17.24 -17.95 -7.96
C PRO A 179 18.13 -18.04 -6.68
N GLY A 180 17.48 -18.04 -5.53
CA GLY A 180 18.15 -18.11 -4.23
C GLY A 180 18.56 -16.74 -3.63
N ASP A 181 18.45 -15.64 -4.37
CA ASP A 181 18.74 -14.29 -3.84
C ASP A 181 17.49 -13.68 -3.19
N GLU A 182 17.20 -14.13 -1.97
CA GLU A 182 16.00 -13.70 -1.21
C GLU A 182 16.08 -12.22 -0.82
N GLU A 183 17.26 -11.73 -0.48
CA GLU A 183 17.45 -10.32 -0.11
C GLU A 183 17.13 -9.40 -1.29
N LEU A 184 17.68 -9.70 -2.46
CA LEU A 184 17.40 -8.95 -3.68
C LEU A 184 15.92 -9.04 -4.05
N ARG A 185 15.31 -10.22 -3.97
CA ARG A 185 13.90 -10.42 -4.28
C ARG A 185 13.01 -9.60 -3.37
N THR A 186 13.26 -9.62 -2.06
CA THR A 186 12.53 -8.81 -1.07
C THR A 186 12.64 -7.32 -1.39
N ALA A 187 13.86 -6.83 -1.64
CA ALA A 187 14.09 -5.42 -1.94
C ALA A 187 13.41 -4.98 -3.25
N LEU A 188 13.40 -5.84 -4.29
CA LEU A 188 12.72 -5.51 -5.55
C LEU A 188 11.20 -5.56 -5.46
N VAL A 189 10.63 -6.45 -4.68
CA VAL A 189 9.19 -6.43 -4.36
C VAL A 189 8.84 -5.14 -3.63
N GLU A 190 9.61 -4.74 -2.62
CA GLU A 190 9.41 -3.50 -1.87
C GLU A 190 9.50 -2.27 -2.79
N GLY A 191 10.56 -2.20 -3.60
CA GLY A 191 10.74 -1.12 -4.57
C GLY A 191 9.61 -1.04 -5.57
N GLY A 192 9.13 -2.17 -6.08
CA GLY A 192 7.97 -2.23 -6.97
C GLY A 192 6.67 -1.77 -6.31
N MET A 193 6.47 -2.08 -5.03
CA MET A 193 5.32 -1.59 -4.25
C MET A 193 5.41 -0.10 -3.90
N LEU A 194 6.59 0.51 -3.95
CA LEU A 194 6.82 1.90 -3.57
C LEU A 194 7.19 2.82 -4.75
N HIS A 195 7.43 2.28 -5.96
CA HIS A 195 8.00 3.04 -7.08
C HIS A 195 7.25 4.33 -7.42
N ASP A 196 5.95 4.29 -7.32
CA ASP A 196 5.02 5.39 -7.65
C ASP A 196 4.60 6.24 -6.44
N LEU A 197 5.21 6.05 -5.27
CA LEU A 197 4.88 6.80 -4.05
C LEU A 197 4.83 8.32 -4.28
N GLY A 198 5.76 8.83 -5.06
CA GLY A 198 5.86 10.27 -5.33
C GLY A 198 4.72 10.85 -6.17
N LYS A 199 3.86 10.04 -6.80
CA LYS A 199 2.66 10.51 -7.51
C LYS A 199 1.69 11.26 -6.60
N ARG A 200 1.71 10.98 -5.28
CA ARG A 200 0.91 11.75 -4.31
C ARG A 200 1.31 13.24 -4.23
N GLY A 201 2.53 13.60 -4.63
CA GLY A 201 2.99 14.99 -4.73
C GLY A 201 2.61 15.68 -6.05
N ILE A 202 1.90 14.97 -6.94
CA ILE A 202 1.41 15.50 -8.21
C ILE A 202 -0.07 15.90 -8.06
N PRO A 203 -0.51 17.07 -8.57
CA PRO A 203 -1.92 17.45 -8.52
C PRO A 203 -2.84 16.38 -9.11
N ALA A 204 -3.91 16.03 -8.39
CA ALA A 204 -4.85 14.98 -8.80
C ALA A 204 -5.52 15.28 -10.16
N GLU A 205 -5.80 16.56 -10.44
CA GLU A 205 -6.37 17.02 -11.70
C GLU A 205 -5.44 16.70 -12.88
N LEU A 206 -4.12 16.74 -12.64
CA LEU A 206 -3.13 16.43 -13.65
C LEU A 206 -2.99 14.91 -13.87
N LEU A 207 -3.00 14.12 -12.78
CA LEU A 207 -2.96 12.66 -12.86
C LEU A 207 -4.20 12.08 -13.55
N ASN A 208 -5.37 12.71 -13.35
CA ASN A 208 -6.65 12.24 -13.90
C ASN A 208 -7.08 13.01 -15.17
N LYS A 209 -6.17 13.79 -15.76
CA LYS A 209 -6.50 14.57 -16.94
C LYS A 209 -6.82 13.69 -18.13
N GLU A 210 -8.01 13.85 -18.68
CA GLU A 210 -8.39 13.21 -19.93
C GLU A 210 -7.67 13.86 -21.12
N GLY A 211 -7.14 13.05 -22.02
CA GLY A 211 -6.48 13.50 -23.22
C GLY A 211 -4.97 13.69 -23.10
N LYS A 212 -4.39 14.51 -24.02
CA LYS A 212 -2.94 14.73 -24.08
C LYS A 212 -2.47 15.74 -23.05
N LEU A 213 -1.38 15.43 -22.37
CA LEU A 213 -0.70 16.35 -21.48
C LEU A 213 0.08 17.40 -22.27
N ALA A 214 0.06 18.66 -21.82
CA ALA A 214 0.95 19.70 -22.30
C ALA A 214 2.40 19.42 -21.85
N PRO A 215 3.41 20.02 -22.53
CA PRO A 215 4.81 19.74 -22.19
C PRO A 215 5.20 20.08 -20.75
N ASP A 216 4.66 21.14 -20.17
CA ASP A 216 4.87 21.56 -18.78
C ASP A 216 4.14 20.65 -17.77
N GLU A 217 2.95 20.19 -18.11
CA GLU A 217 2.21 19.19 -17.34
C GLU A 217 2.98 17.85 -17.29
N TRP A 218 3.52 17.44 -18.44
CA TRP A 218 4.34 16.25 -18.52
C TRP A 218 5.63 16.35 -17.70
N GLN A 219 6.29 17.51 -17.69
CA GLN A 219 7.43 17.77 -16.82
C GLN A 219 7.06 17.64 -15.33
N THR A 220 5.88 18.10 -14.96
CA THR A 220 5.38 17.97 -13.57
C THR A 220 5.22 16.50 -13.19
N ILE A 221 4.61 15.68 -14.04
CA ILE A 221 4.45 14.25 -13.78
C ILE A 221 5.81 13.55 -13.66
N ARG A 222 6.78 13.89 -14.52
CA ARG A 222 8.13 13.30 -14.51
C ARG A 222 8.92 13.54 -13.22
N ARG A 223 8.42 14.37 -12.32
CA ARG A 223 9.07 14.61 -11.02
C ARG A 223 8.74 13.56 -9.96
N HIS A 224 7.70 12.72 -10.16
CA HIS A 224 7.30 11.78 -9.13
C HIS A 224 8.41 10.79 -8.69
N PRO A 225 9.33 10.31 -9.54
CA PRO A 225 10.40 9.43 -9.08
C PRO A 225 11.33 10.12 -8.07
N LEU A 226 11.67 11.39 -8.33
CA LEU A 226 12.48 12.19 -7.41
C LEU A 226 11.75 12.47 -6.10
N ILE A 227 10.47 12.83 -6.17
CA ILE A 227 9.64 13.08 -4.99
C ILE A 227 9.57 11.82 -4.12
N GLY A 228 9.27 10.66 -4.72
CA GLY A 228 9.20 9.38 -4.00
C GLY A 228 10.53 8.98 -3.36
N ALA A 229 11.64 9.12 -4.10
CA ALA A 229 12.96 8.83 -3.57
C ALA A 229 13.35 9.76 -2.40
N ASP A 230 13.03 11.05 -2.48
CA ASP A 230 13.31 12.02 -1.41
C ASP A 230 12.49 11.72 -0.14
N GLU A 231 11.24 11.29 -0.28
CA GLU A 231 10.42 10.88 0.85
C GLU A 231 10.96 9.64 1.55
N LEU A 232 11.40 8.63 0.79
CA LEU A 232 11.93 7.39 1.32
C LEU A 232 13.32 7.56 1.96
N ARG A 233 14.12 8.54 1.51
CA ARG A 233 15.49 8.77 1.96
C ARG A 233 15.60 9.02 3.48
N ASN A 234 14.57 9.59 4.07
CA ASN A 234 14.52 9.89 5.49
C ASN A 234 14.03 8.71 6.36
N ASN A 235 13.69 7.58 5.74
CA ASN A 235 13.26 6.40 6.47
C ASN A 235 14.41 5.36 6.53
N PRO A 236 15.02 5.14 7.72
CA PRO A 236 16.15 4.22 7.86
C PRO A 236 15.78 2.74 7.61
N ALA A 237 14.50 2.41 7.56
CA ALA A 237 14.05 1.06 7.27
C ALA A 237 14.07 0.73 5.77
N VAL A 238 14.19 1.74 4.89
CA VAL A 238 14.22 1.55 3.43
C VAL A 238 15.66 1.43 2.94
N PRO A 239 16.05 0.30 2.32
CA PRO A 239 17.39 0.13 1.77
C PRO A 239 17.71 1.18 0.69
N ALA A 240 18.95 1.64 0.63
CA ALA A 240 19.39 2.61 -0.39
C ALA A 240 19.11 2.14 -1.83
N PHE A 241 19.22 0.85 -2.07
CA PHE A 241 18.92 0.20 -3.33
C PHE A 241 17.44 0.33 -3.76
N VAL A 242 16.51 0.26 -2.81
CA VAL A 242 15.08 0.51 -3.05
C VAL A 242 14.85 1.98 -3.43
N ILE A 243 15.52 2.91 -2.75
CA ILE A 243 15.44 4.34 -3.05
C ILE A 243 15.96 4.64 -4.46
N GLU A 244 17.08 4.01 -4.85
CA GLU A 244 17.61 4.09 -6.21
C GLU A 244 16.61 3.56 -7.25
N MET A 245 16.01 2.39 -7.00
CA MET A 245 14.99 1.82 -7.86
C MET A 245 13.80 2.78 -8.04
N VAL A 246 13.28 3.34 -6.95
CA VAL A 246 12.17 4.33 -6.99
C VAL A 246 12.56 5.59 -7.78
N ARG A 247 13.80 6.07 -7.64
CA ARG A 247 14.27 7.23 -8.39
C ARG A 247 14.39 6.97 -9.90
N ASP A 248 14.85 5.77 -10.29
CA ASP A 248 15.34 5.49 -11.63
C ASP A 248 14.40 4.57 -12.46
N HIS A 249 13.22 4.19 -11.93
CA HIS A 249 12.33 3.22 -12.59
C HIS A 249 11.79 3.65 -13.97
N HIS A 250 11.93 4.91 -14.32
CA HIS A 250 11.63 5.44 -15.65
C HIS A 250 12.88 5.71 -16.50
N GLU A 251 14.07 5.37 -16.00
CA GLU A 251 15.28 5.46 -16.81
C GLU A 251 15.31 4.35 -17.87
N ARG A 252 15.92 4.66 -19.00
CA ARG A 252 16.02 3.76 -20.15
C ARG A 252 17.46 3.63 -20.58
N PRO A 253 17.96 2.41 -20.87
CA PRO A 253 19.35 2.20 -21.27
C PRO A 253 19.78 3.02 -22.51
N ASP A 254 18.84 3.42 -23.38
CA ASP A 254 19.08 4.26 -24.54
C ASP A 254 19.27 5.76 -24.20
N GLY A 255 19.06 6.14 -22.92
CA GLY A 255 19.16 7.52 -22.43
C GLY A 255 17.95 8.39 -22.73
N THR A 256 16.85 7.82 -23.19
CA THR A 256 15.58 8.55 -23.44
C THR A 256 14.68 8.60 -22.23
N GLY A 257 15.09 7.96 -21.12
CA GLY A 257 14.40 7.92 -19.86
C GLY A 257 14.50 9.21 -19.05
N TYR A 258 14.01 9.17 -17.84
CA TYR A 258 14.05 10.27 -16.87
C TYR A 258 14.14 9.72 -15.46
N PRO A 259 14.60 10.49 -14.44
CA PRO A 259 14.83 11.95 -14.45
C PRO A 259 16.20 12.38 -15.01
N GLU A 260 17.23 11.52 -15.00
CA GLU A 260 18.62 11.89 -15.30
C GLU A 260 19.04 11.56 -16.75
N GLY A 261 18.25 10.77 -17.49
CA GLY A 261 18.63 10.28 -18.82
C GLY A 261 19.84 9.35 -18.77
N LEU A 262 19.87 8.45 -17.81
CA LEU A 262 20.94 7.47 -17.63
C LEU A 262 21.07 6.55 -18.84
N ARG A 263 22.29 6.08 -19.11
CA ARG A 263 22.56 5.20 -20.26
C ARG A 263 23.23 3.90 -19.81
N ASP A 264 22.93 2.84 -20.53
CA ASP A 264 23.61 1.53 -20.44
C ASP A 264 23.68 1.02 -18.97
N ALA A 265 24.89 0.70 -18.50
CA ALA A 265 25.14 0.15 -17.18
C ALA A 265 24.87 1.13 -16.02
N ARG A 266 24.63 2.43 -16.31
CA ARG A 266 24.22 3.38 -15.25
C ARG A 266 22.77 3.22 -14.83
N VAL A 267 21.92 2.60 -15.67
CA VAL A 267 20.59 2.18 -15.23
C VAL A 267 20.74 0.89 -14.43
N SER A 268 20.45 0.95 -13.15
CA SER A 268 20.64 -0.20 -12.23
C SER A 268 19.82 -1.41 -12.64
N PHE A 269 20.24 -2.60 -12.20
CA PHE A 269 19.46 -3.83 -12.41
C PHE A 269 18.04 -3.70 -11.88
N ALA A 270 17.89 -3.09 -10.70
CA ALA A 270 16.59 -2.88 -10.06
C ALA A 270 15.66 -1.99 -10.90
N ALA A 271 16.16 -0.86 -11.37
CA ALA A 271 15.37 0.04 -12.22
C ALA A 271 14.94 -0.67 -13.52
N ARG A 272 15.81 -1.47 -14.12
CA ARG A 272 15.48 -2.24 -15.33
C ARG A 272 14.42 -3.31 -15.09
N ILE A 273 14.45 -3.97 -13.94
CA ILE A 273 13.41 -4.96 -13.57
C ILE A 273 12.07 -4.26 -13.34
N CYS A 274 12.06 -3.09 -12.69
CA CYS A 274 10.84 -2.33 -12.44
C CYS A 274 10.20 -1.79 -13.72
N ALA A 275 11.00 -1.50 -14.74
CA ALA A 275 10.55 -0.90 -16.00
C ALA A 275 9.95 -1.91 -17.01
N VAL A 276 10.00 -3.23 -16.71
CA VAL A 276 9.40 -4.30 -17.53
C VAL A 276 7.92 -4.43 -17.25
#